data_f09b703e1e798c74562eb6a4109ea441
#
_entry.id   f09b703e1e798c74562eb6a4109ea441
#
_cell.length_a   1.000
_cell.length_b   1.000
_cell.length_c   1.000
_cell.angle_alpha   90.00
_cell.angle_beta   90.00
_cell.angle_gamma   90.00
#
_symmetry.space_group_name_H-M   'P 1'
#
loop_
_entity.id
_entity.type
_entity.pdbx_description
1 polymer ?
#
loop_
_entity_poly.entity_id
_entity_poly.type
_entity_poly.pdbx_seq_one_letter_code
_entity_poly.pdbx_strand_id
1 'polypeptide(L)'
;MNSVSEKPAASLEDYLEAVSLLKEQEEKVTVAALSSSVGVKKPSVCWALKRLSGAGLVIHERYGDVDLTLDGARVADEMCRRHQALFSFLTDVLMVDPEIAEQDACSMEHALSRDSIHRLGEFISLVMECYPGRPDREDTFNRYVEQGRDERIVQARCHRE
;
A
#
# COMPACT_ATOMS: atom_id res chain seq x y z
N MET A 1 -16.74 -23.37 8.81
CA MET A 1 -17.59 -22.17 8.56
C MET A 1 -16.69 -21.15 7.88
N ASN A 2 -16.78 -21.09 6.53
CA ASN A 2 -15.98 -20.15 5.75
C ASN A 2 -16.58 -18.75 5.94
N SER A 3 -15.88 -17.88 6.68
CA SER A 3 -16.14 -16.46 6.57
C SER A 3 -15.48 -15.99 5.27
N VAL A 4 -16.29 -15.81 4.23
CA VAL A 4 -15.90 -15.03 3.07
C VAL A 4 -15.67 -13.62 3.60
N SER A 5 -14.40 -13.21 3.71
CA SER A 5 -14.06 -11.83 3.98
C SER A 5 -14.62 -11.01 2.81
N GLU A 6 -15.71 -10.31 3.02
CA GLU A 6 -16.20 -9.32 2.05
C GLU A 6 -15.08 -8.29 1.88
N LYS A 7 -14.51 -8.23 0.67
CA LYS A 7 -13.54 -7.19 0.31
C LYS A 7 -14.23 -5.83 0.55
N PRO A 8 -13.62 -4.91 1.31
CA PRO A 8 -14.22 -3.60 1.55
C PRO A 8 -14.56 -2.91 0.23
N ALA A 9 -15.60 -2.08 0.24
CA ALA A 9 -16.01 -1.36 -0.96
C ALA A 9 -14.84 -0.47 -1.44
N ALA A 10 -14.49 -0.59 -2.72
CA ALA A 10 -13.38 0.17 -3.30
C ALA A 10 -13.56 1.68 -3.06
N SER A 11 -12.52 2.32 -2.54
CA SER A 11 -12.44 3.75 -2.29
C SER A 11 -12.21 4.52 -3.60
N LEU A 12 -12.37 5.84 -3.60
CA LEU A 12 -11.98 6.65 -4.77
C LEU A 12 -10.46 6.60 -5.03
N GLU A 13 -9.72 6.37 -3.99
CA GLU A 13 -8.27 6.23 -4.02
C GLU A 13 -7.88 4.98 -4.81
N ASP A 14 -8.51 3.82 -4.58
CA ASP A 14 -8.26 2.57 -5.33
C ASP A 14 -8.45 2.75 -6.85
N TYR A 15 -9.39 3.60 -7.26
CA TYR A 15 -9.58 3.88 -8.69
C TYR A 15 -8.48 4.76 -9.27
N LEU A 16 -7.95 5.73 -8.50
CA LEU A 16 -6.81 6.56 -8.94
C LEU A 16 -5.56 5.72 -9.10
N GLU A 17 -5.29 4.85 -8.15
CA GLU A 17 -4.17 3.90 -8.20
C GLU A 17 -4.31 2.97 -9.40
N ALA A 18 -5.50 2.38 -9.62
CA ALA A 18 -5.73 1.53 -10.78
C ALA A 18 -5.54 2.26 -12.12
N VAL A 19 -5.90 3.55 -12.20
CA VAL A 19 -5.62 4.37 -13.40
C VAL A 19 -4.12 4.54 -13.59
N SER A 20 -3.36 4.83 -12.53
CA SER A 20 -1.91 5.00 -12.57
C SER A 20 -1.21 3.71 -13.03
N LEU A 21 -1.53 2.59 -12.39
CA LEU A 21 -0.94 1.27 -12.71
C LEU A 21 -1.21 0.83 -14.15
N LEU A 22 -2.44 1.00 -14.64
CA LEU A 22 -2.77 0.65 -16.03
C LEU A 22 -2.02 1.54 -17.02
N LYS A 23 -1.79 2.82 -16.69
CA LYS A 23 -0.99 3.73 -17.53
C LYS A 23 0.50 3.34 -17.56
N GLU A 24 1.07 2.94 -16.44
CA GLU A 24 2.45 2.47 -16.37
C GLU A 24 2.68 1.20 -17.22
N GLN A 25 1.63 0.37 -17.37
CA GLN A 25 1.65 -0.81 -18.22
C GLN A 25 1.41 -0.49 -19.70
N GLU A 26 1.35 0.80 -20.08
CA GLU A 26 1.02 1.29 -21.41
C GLU A 26 -0.35 0.78 -21.94
N GLU A 27 -1.25 0.41 -21.03
CA GLU A 27 -2.58 -0.05 -21.38
C GLU A 27 -3.56 1.13 -21.54
N LYS A 28 -4.53 0.94 -22.42
CA LYS A 28 -5.66 1.88 -22.51
C LYS A 28 -6.53 1.80 -21.27
N VAL A 29 -6.59 2.88 -20.52
CA VAL A 29 -7.41 2.96 -19.31
C VAL A 29 -8.86 3.16 -19.70
N THR A 30 -9.61 2.08 -19.70
CA THR A 30 -11.04 2.05 -20.01
C THR A 30 -11.86 1.67 -18.79
N VAL A 31 -13.18 1.97 -18.82
CA VAL A 31 -14.11 1.52 -17.76
C VAL A 31 -14.08 0.00 -17.59
N ALA A 32 -13.82 -0.76 -18.68
CA ALA A 32 -13.73 -2.21 -18.61
C ALA A 32 -12.43 -2.66 -17.93
N ALA A 33 -11.28 -2.06 -18.29
CA ALA A 33 -9.99 -2.34 -17.67
C ALA A 33 -10.02 -2.01 -16.16
N LEU A 34 -10.53 -0.84 -15.79
CA LEU A 34 -10.71 -0.44 -14.38
C LEU A 34 -11.65 -1.38 -13.62
N SER A 35 -12.76 -1.81 -14.26
CA SER A 35 -13.69 -2.77 -13.67
C SER A 35 -13.01 -4.09 -13.32
N SER A 36 -12.11 -4.56 -14.19
CA SER A 36 -11.34 -5.79 -13.98
C SER A 36 -10.24 -5.59 -12.94
N SER A 37 -9.48 -4.50 -13.00
CA SER A 37 -8.37 -4.19 -12.10
C SER A 37 -8.85 -4.03 -10.64
N VAL A 38 -9.89 -3.22 -10.42
CA VAL A 38 -10.43 -2.96 -9.07
C VAL A 38 -11.34 -4.11 -8.58
N GLY A 39 -11.80 -4.99 -9.48
CA GLY A 39 -12.69 -6.10 -9.13
C GLY A 39 -14.14 -5.68 -8.83
N VAL A 40 -14.60 -4.61 -9.46
CA VAL A 40 -15.95 -4.05 -9.25
C VAL A 40 -16.75 -3.99 -10.55
N LYS A 41 -18.07 -3.78 -10.45
CA LYS A 41 -18.94 -3.67 -11.63
C LYS A 41 -18.77 -2.30 -12.33
N LYS A 42 -18.89 -2.26 -13.67
CA LYS A 42 -18.80 -1.05 -14.49
C LYS A 42 -19.60 0.16 -13.98
N PRO A 43 -20.84 0.02 -13.46
CA PRO A 43 -21.57 1.15 -12.88
C PRO A 43 -20.84 1.83 -11.71
N SER A 44 -20.15 1.05 -10.86
CA SER A 44 -19.34 1.59 -9.76
C SER A 44 -18.15 2.38 -10.28
N VAL A 45 -17.47 1.89 -11.33
CA VAL A 45 -16.40 2.62 -12.02
C VAL A 45 -16.90 3.94 -12.58
N CYS A 46 -18.02 3.94 -13.31
CA CYS A 46 -18.61 5.16 -13.87
C CYS A 46 -18.95 6.19 -12.78
N TRP A 47 -19.48 5.73 -11.66
CA TRP A 47 -19.78 6.61 -10.52
C TRP A 47 -18.49 7.20 -9.93
N ALA A 48 -17.45 6.38 -9.71
CA ALA A 48 -16.17 6.82 -9.20
C ALA A 48 -15.49 7.82 -10.13
N LEU A 49 -15.41 7.52 -11.44
CA LEU A 49 -14.84 8.42 -12.45
C LEU A 49 -15.56 9.77 -12.51
N LYS A 50 -16.90 9.77 -12.40
CA LYS A 50 -17.66 11.02 -12.32
C LYS A 50 -17.27 11.86 -11.12
N ARG A 51 -17.06 11.25 -9.96
CA ARG A 51 -16.62 11.94 -8.74
C ARG A 51 -15.18 12.44 -8.85
N LEU A 52 -14.28 11.61 -9.34
CA LEU A 52 -12.87 11.97 -9.55
C LEU A 52 -12.72 13.08 -10.59
N SER A 53 -13.49 13.03 -11.68
CA SER A 53 -13.51 14.11 -12.66
C SER A 53 -14.09 15.41 -12.08
N GLY A 54 -15.14 15.31 -11.26
CA GLY A 54 -15.69 16.46 -10.53
C GLY A 54 -14.72 17.06 -9.50
N ALA A 55 -13.80 16.26 -8.98
CA ALA A 55 -12.71 16.70 -8.11
C ALA A 55 -11.46 17.18 -8.88
N GLY A 56 -11.47 17.12 -10.22
CA GLY A 56 -10.36 17.54 -11.06
C GLY A 56 -9.15 16.58 -11.02
N LEU A 57 -9.34 15.33 -10.63
CA LEU A 57 -8.26 14.34 -10.50
C LEU A 57 -8.12 13.45 -11.75
N VAL A 58 -9.18 13.25 -12.51
CA VAL A 58 -9.16 12.50 -13.76
C VAL A 58 -9.81 13.28 -14.89
N ILE A 59 -9.35 13.02 -16.13
CA ILE A 59 -9.97 13.43 -17.37
C ILE A 59 -10.68 12.20 -17.92
N HIS A 60 -11.99 12.25 -18.10
CA HIS A 60 -12.76 11.16 -18.65
C HIS A 60 -13.76 11.70 -19.65
N GLU A 61 -13.52 11.44 -20.94
CA GLU A 61 -14.45 11.74 -22.01
C GLU A 61 -15.46 10.60 -22.18
N ARG A 62 -16.69 10.95 -22.57
CA ARG A 62 -17.75 9.98 -22.79
C ARG A 62 -17.33 9.01 -23.91
N TYR A 63 -17.14 7.73 -23.58
CA TYR A 63 -16.60 6.67 -24.44
C TYR A 63 -15.11 6.80 -24.78
N GLY A 64 -14.38 7.69 -24.11
CA GLY A 64 -12.94 7.87 -24.25
C GLY A 64 -12.11 7.13 -23.21
N ASP A 65 -10.81 7.26 -23.36
CA ASP A 65 -9.84 6.76 -22.36
C ASP A 65 -9.93 7.64 -21.10
N VAL A 66 -9.54 7.05 -19.97
CA VAL A 66 -9.42 7.75 -18.69
C VAL A 66 -7.97 8.17 -18.53
N ASP A 67 -7.74 9.43 -18.16
CA ASP A 67 -6.42 9.97 -17.89
C ASP A 67 -6.36 10.66 -16.53
N LEU A 68 -5.18 10.73 -15.91
CA LEU A 68 -4.95 11.52 -14.71
C LEU A 68 -4.69 12.98 -15.08
N THR A 69 -5.25 13.88 -14.30
CA THR A 69 -4.75 15.26 -14.27
C THR A 69 -3.40 15.33 -13.57
N LEU A 70 -2.72 16.47 -13.62
CA LEU A 70 -1.49 16.66 -12.85
C LEU A 70 -1.70 16.47 -11.33
N ASP A 71 -2.83 16.93 -10.81
CA ASP A 71 -3.20 16.75 -9.40
C ASP A 71 -3.59 15.30 -9.11
N GLY A 72 -4.29 14.63 -10.03
CA GLY A 72 -4.59 13.20 -9.94
C GLY A 72 -3.32 12.35 -9.89
N ALA A 73 -2.34 12.63 -10.74
CA ALA A 73 -1.05 11.95 -10.74
C ALA A 73 -0.32 12.13 -9.40
N ARG A 74 -0.28 13.35 -8.86
CA ARG A 74 0.35 13.61 -7.53
C ARG A 74 -0.33 12.82 -6.40
N VAL A 75 -1.66 12.70 -6.42
CA VAL A 75 -2.38 11.92 -5.43
C VAL A 75 -2.07 10.43 -5.60
N ALA A 76 -2.09 9.91 -6.83
CA ALA A 76 -1.74 8.50 -7.10
C ALA A 76 -0.30 8.18 -6.67
N ASP A 77 0.67 9.04 -7.00
CA ASP A 77 2.07 8.87 -6.58
C ASP A 77 2.23 8.83 -5.06
N GLU A 78 1.48 9.68 -4.35
CA GLU A 78 1.50 9.68 -2.88
C GLU A 78 0.95 8.37 -2.31
N MET A 79 -0.06 7.78 -2.93
CA MET A 79 -0.63 6.50 -2.52
C MET A 79 0.34 5.35 -2.78
N CYS A 80 0.93 5.29 -3.96
CA CYS A 80 1.97 4.30 -4.28
C CYS A 80 3.13 4.36 -3.27
N ARG A 81 3.58 5.58 -2.88
CA ARG A 81 4.62 5.72 -1.85
C ARG A 81 4.19 5.19 -0.48
N ARG A 82 2.93 5.39 -0.09
CA ARG A 82 2.41 4.86 1.18
C ARG A 82 2.34 3.35 1.17
N HIS A 83 1.78 2.80 0.10
CA HIS A 83 1.73 1.36 -0.10
C HIS A 83 3.13 0.75 -0.02
N GLN A 84 4.08 1.28 -0.78
CA GLN A 84 5.45 0.81 -0.80
C GLN A 84 6.14 0.89 0.58
N ALA A 85 5.91 1.96 1.34
CA ALA A 85 6.46 2.10 2.68
C ALA A 85 5.89 1.02 3.63
N LEU A 86 4.59 0.75 3.56
CA LEU A 86 3.94 -0.29 4.36
C LEU A 86 4.38 -1.68 3.93
N PHE A 87 4.44 -1.94 2.64
CA PHE A 87 4.92 -3.20 2.09
C PHE A 87 6.37 -3.49 2.54
N SER A 88 7.28 -2.51 2.37
CA SER A 88 8.67 -2.66 2.83
C SER A 88 8.78 -2.84 4.34
N PHE A 89 7.93 -2.19 5.12
CA PHE A 89 7.89 -2.43 6.56
C PHE A 89 7.53 -3.88 6.89
N LEU A 90 6.50 -4.41 6.23
CA LEU A 90 6.03 -5.76 6.47
C LEU A 90 7.07 -6.81 5.98
N THR A 91 7.64 -6.63 4.79
CA THR A 91 8.58 -7.59 4.21
C THR A 91 9.99 -7.47 4.76
N ASP A 92 10.55 -6.24 4.82
CA ASP A 92 11.97 -6.03 5.09
C ASP A 92 12.28 -5.88 6.58
N VAL A 93 11.30 -5.45 7.38
CA VAL A 93 11.45 -5.27 8.84
C VAL A 93 10.81 -6.42 9.61
N LEU A 94 9.56 -6.77 9.28
CA LEU A 94 8.79 -7.81 10.00
C LEU A 94 8.91 -9.19 9.37
N MET A 95 9.53 -9.34 8.20
CA MET A 95 9.71 -10.60 7.48
C MET A 95 8.38 -11.33 7.19
N VAL A 96 7.32 -10.57 6.94
CA VAL A 96 6.03 -11.11 6.52
C VAL A 96 6.15 -11.62 5.10
N ASP A 97 5.49 -12.75 4.81
CA ASP A 97 5.40 -13.28 3.45
C ASP A 97 4.87 -12.22 2.48
N PRO A 98 5.48 -12.03 1.29
CA PRO A 98 5.11 -10.98 0.35
C PRO A 98 3.64 -11.00 -0.08
N GLU A 99 3.02 -12.18 -0.23
CA GLU A 99 1.61 -12.28 -0.63
C GLU A 99 0.68 -11.77 0.49
N ILE A 100 1.06 -12.03 1.74
CA ILE A 100 0.33 -11.54 2.92
C ILE A 100 0.60 -10.03 3.08
N ALA A 101 1.86 -9.61 2.95
CA ALA A 101 2.28 -8.21 3.08
C ALA A 101 1.57 -7.29 2.09
N GLU A 102 1.34 -7.74 0.85
CA GLU A 102 0.61 -7.00 -0.17
C GLU A 102 -0.85 -6.72 0.26
N GLN A 103 -1.54 -7.73 0.78
CA GLN A 103 -2.92 -7.60 1.25
C GLN A 103 -3.02 -6.71 2.50
N ASP A 104 -2.07 -6.87 3.42
CA ASP A 104 -2.04 -6.10 4.66
C ASP A 104 -1.66 -4.64 4.39
N ALA A 105 -0.67 -4.36 3.54
CA ALA A 105 -0.29 -3.01 3.14
C ALA A 105 -1.45 -2.25 2.50
N CYS A 106 -2.16 -2.88 1.56
CA CYS A 106 -3.36 -2.33 0.94
C CYS A 106 -4.46 -2.01 1.97
N SER A 107 -4.62 -2.84 3.00
CA SER A 107 -5.60 -2.59 4.05
C SER A 107 -5.17 -1.47 5.02
N MET A 108 -3.88 -1.40 5.33
CA MET A 108 -3.29 -0.45 6.27
C MET A 108 -3.23 0.98 5.73
N GLU A 109 -2.95 1.17 4.43
CA GLU A 109 -2.80 2.49 3.81
C GLU A 109 -4.05 3.37 3.94
N HIS A 110 -5.23 2.74 3.94
CA HIS A 110 -6.50 3.42 4.13
C HIS A 110 -6.86 3.67 5.62
N ALA A 111 -6.25 2.91 6.54
CA ALA A 111 -6.53 2.98 7.97
C ALA A 111 -5.57 3.94 8.71
N LEU A 112 -4.37 4.16 8.18
CA LEU A 112 -3.34 4.95 8.82
C LEU A 112 -3.38 6.42 8.40
N SER A 113 -3.08 7.32 9.35
CA SER A 113 -2.89 8.74 9.04
C SER A 113 -1.60 8.96 8.24
N ARG A 114 -1.56 10.08 7.49
CA ARG A 114 -0.35 10.50 6.75
C ARG A 114 0.88 10.61 7.65
N ASP A 115 0.70 11.17 8.85
CA ASP A 115 1.78 11.33 9.82
C ASP A 115 2.32 9.98 10.30
N SER A 116 1.44 9.01 10.55
CA SER A 116 1.85 7.66 10.95
C SER A 116 2.66 6.96 9.87
N ILE A 117 2.23 7.06 8.60
CA ILE A 117 2.94 6.46 7.48
C ILE A 117 4.30 7.14 7.25
N HIS A 118 4.35 8.48 7.35
CA HIS A 118 5.61 9.21 7.23
C HIS A 118 6.61 8.80 8.32
N ARG A 119 6.17 8.72 9.59
CA ARG A 119 7.00 8.26 10.70
C ARG A 119 7.47 6.81 10.53
N LEU A 120 6.60 5.97 10.00
CA LEU A 120 6.98 4.59 9.69
C LEU A 120 8.07 4.54 8.62
N GLY A 121 7.98 5.36 7.56
CA GLY A 121 9.01 5.47 6.52
C GLY A 121 10.35 5.94 7.09
N GLU A 122 10.36 6.94 7.98
CA GLU A 122 11.58 7.39 8.69
C GLU A 122 12.18 6.25 9.53
N PHE A 123 11.34 5.48 10.23
CA PHE A 123 11.78 4.33 11.02
C PHE A 123 12.37 3.21 10.17
N ILE A 124 11.74 2.89 9.03
CA ILE A 124 12.26 1.90 8.07
C ILE A 124 13.64 2.32 7.58
N SER A 125 13.79 3.59 7.16
CA SER A 125 15.07 4.11 6.68
C SER A 125 16.16 3.98 7.75
N LEU A 126 15.85 4.31 9.00
CA LEU A 126 16.77 4.16 10.12
C LEU A 126 17.16 2.68 10.35
N VAL A 127 16.20 1.76 10.30
CA VAL A 127 16.47 0.32 10.45
C VAL A 127 17.36 -0.18 9.31
N MET A 128 17.10 0.23 8.07
CA MET A 128 17.88 -0.18 6.91
C MET A 128 19.31 0.38 6.94
N GLU A 129 19.50 1.62 7.44
CA GLU A 129 20.83 2.21 7.64
C GLU A 129 21.62 1.53 8.77
N CYS A 130 20.96 1.20 9.87
CA CYS A 130 21.61 0.54 11.02
C CYS A 130 21.98 -0.93 10.74
N TYR A 131 21.28 -1.58 9.81
CA TYR A 131 21.46 -3.01 9.50
C TYR A 131 21.63 -3.26 7.99
N PRO A 132 22.62 -2.64 7.31
CA PRO A 132 22.80 -2.83 5.88
C PRO A 132 23.21 -4.28 5.57
N GLY A 133 22.41 -4.97 4.75
CA GLY A 133 22.80 -6.21 4.09
C GLY A 133 23.11 -7.42 4.98
N ARG A 134 22.47 -7.55 6.14
CA ARG A 134 22.63 -8.77 6.95
C ARG A 134 21.85 -9.93 6.33
N PRO A 135 22.53 -10.98 5.85
CA PRO A 135 21.88 -12.17 5.31
C PRO A 135 21.14 -13.00 6.39
N ASP A 136 21.38 -12.70 7.67
CA ASP A 136 20.80 -13.36 8.84
C ASP A 136 19.63 -12.55 9.48
N ARG A 137 19.07 -11.58 8.75
CA ARG A 137 18.02 -10.70 9.27
C ARG A 137 16.76 -11.49 9.64
N GLU A 138 16.35 -12.41 8.78
CA GLU A 138 15.22 -13.32 9.02
C GLU A 138 15.47 -14.20 10.26
N ASP A 139 16.64 -14.83 10.36
CA ASP A 139 17.01 -15.64 11.52
C ASP A 139 17.08 -14.81 12.81
N THR A 140 17.55 -13.57 12.71
CA THR A 140 17.65 -12.66 13.86
C THR A 140 16.26 -12.20 14.31
N PHE A 141 15.36 -11.88 13.37
CA PHE A 141 13.98 -11.48 13.67
C PHE A 141 13.19 -12.66 14.24
N ASN A 142 13.24 -13.82 13.60
CA ASN A 142 12.57 -15.03 14.08
C ASN A 142 13.07 -15.44 15.48
N ARG A 143 14.37 -15.38 15.70
CA ARG A 143 14.95 -15.60 17.03
C ARG A 143 14.46 -14.58 18.06
N TYR A 144 14.33 -13.32 17.69
CA TYR A 144 13.77 -12.28 18.54
C TYR A 144 12.30 -12.54 18.88
N VAL A 145 11.48 -12.94 17.89
CA VAL A 145 10.07 -13.28 18.09
C VAL A 145 9.92 -14.53 18.94
N GLU A 146 10.73 -15.56 18.70
CA GLU A 146 10.72 -16.81 19.46
C GLU A 146 11.25 -16.61 20.91
N GLN A 147 12.31 -15.82 21.07
CA GLN A 147 12.94 -15.54 22.36
C GLN A 147 12.39 -14.32 23.08
N GLY A 148 11.71 -13.43 22.37
CA GLY A 148 11.20 -12.14 22.88
C GLY A 148 10.06 -12.24 23.91
N ARG A 149 9.64 -13.46 24.24
CA ARG A 149 8.81 -13.75 25.43
C ARG A 149 9.64 -13.85 26.70
N ASP A 150 10.97 -13.83 26.64
CA ASP A 150 11.83 -13.80 27.83
C ASP A 150 12.14 -12.34 28.16
N GLU A 151 11.38 -11.76 29.12
CA GLU A 151 11.49 -10.36 29.57
C GLU A 151 12.91 -9.93 29.96
N ARG A 152 13.81 -10.88 30.22
CA ARG A 152 15.22 -10.64 30.58
C ARG A 152 16.06 -10.11 29.41
N ILE A 153 15.68 -10.36 28.16
CA ILE A 153 16.45 -9.91 26.98
C ILE A 153 16.14 -8.44 26.65
N VAL A 154 14.90 -8.00 26.88
CA VAL A 154 14.49 -6.59 26.68
C VAL A 154 15.18 -5.67 27.67
N GLN A 155 15.29 -6.07 28.95
CA GLN A 155 15.96 -5.28 29.98
C GLN A 155 17.47 -5.17 29.80
N ALA A 156 18.14 -6.21 29.27
CA ALA A 156 19.58 -6.20 29.09
C ALA A 156 20.09 -5.26 27.96
N ARG A 157 19.23 -4.86 27.03
CA ARG A 157 19.58 -3.96 25.92
C ARG A 157 19.30 -2.48 26.20
N CYS A 158 18.39 -2.15 27.13
CA CYS A 158 18.10 -0.78 27.54
C CYS A 158 19.16 -0.19 28.53
N HIS A 159 20.12 -0.99 29.00
CA HIS A 159 21.14 -0.57 29.97
C HIS A 159 22.56 -0.53 29.41
N ARG A 160 22.74 -0.51 28.07
CA ARG A 160 24.05 -0.22 27.44
C ARG A 160 24.02 1.22 26.91
N GLU A 161 24.16 2.16 27.80
CA GLU A 161 24.75 3.48 27.55
C GLU A 161 26.28 3.38 27.66
#